data_f4e3245d286dede1876037554ebefecf
#
_entry.id   f4e3245d286dede1876037554ebefecf
#
_cell.length_a   1.000
_cell.length_b   1.000
_cell.length_c   1.000
_cell.angle_alpha   90.00
_cell.angle_beta   90.00
_cell.angle_gamma   90.00
#
_symmetry.space_group_name_H-M   'P 1'
#
loop_
_entity.id
_entity.type
_entity.pdbx_description
1 polymer ?
#
loop_
_entity_poly.entity_id
_entity_poly.type
_entity_poly.pdbx_seq_one_letter_code
_entity_poly.pdbx_strand_id
1 'polypeptide(L)'
;MPQTYRATLESDHLRWHDAAHPDSREKPVEVQVVVLDEPADEPLISHTPGVSGGDACFGRHRIPVWLVVEAWQMGWTDGEVLAAHPVLRPEHLAAARTYYGEHRQEIDRLLTENAAA
;
A
#
# COMPACT_ATOMS: atom_id res chain seq x y z
N MET A 1 -6.17 16.74 26.15
CA MET A 1 -5.76 15.69 25.23
C MET A 1 -5.70 16.23 23.81
N PRO A 2 -4.67 15.92 23.04
CA PRO A 2 -4.64 16.35 21.66
C PRO A 2 -5.74 15.67 20.86
N GLN A 3 -6.43 16.44 20.05
CA GLN A 3 -7.44 15.93 19.13
C GLN A 3 -6.82 15.79 17.75
N THR A 4 -7.27 14.79 17.02
CA THR A 4 -6.80 14.56 15.66
C THR A 4 -7.88 14.98 14.67
N TYR A 5 -7.50 15.78 13.70
CA TYR A 5 -8.38 16.27 12.65
C TYR A 5 -7.88 15.78 11.30
N ARG A 6 -8.79 15.52 10.39
CA ARG A 6 -8.44 15.10 9.03
C ARG A 6 -8.41 16.30 8.10
N ALA A 7 -7.38 16.35 7.27
CA ALA A 7 -7.24 17.38 6.26
C ALA A 7 -6.43 16.85 5.08
N THR A 8 -6.61 17.48 3.93
CA THR A 8 -5.81 17.19 2.74
C THR A 8 -4.96 18.41 2.43
N LEU A 9 -3.68 18.19 2.19
CA LEU A 9 -2.76 19.25 1.78
C LEU A 9 -2.79 19.38 0.25
N GLU A 10 -3.21 20.55 -0.23
CA GLU A 10 -3.21 20.88 -1.65
C GLU A 10 -2.29 22.07 -1.86
N SER A 11 -1.14 21.86 -2.53
CA SER A 11 -0.06 22.85 -2.66
C SER A 11 0.41 23.32 -1.29
N ASP A 12 0.01 24.51 -0.85
CA ASP A 12 0.36 25.06 0.46
C ASP A 12 -0.87 25.28 1.35
N HIS A 13 -2.04 24.77 0.96
CA HIS A 13 -3.28 24.92 1.71
C HIS A 13 -3.76 23.61 2.29
N LEU A 14 -4.28 23.68 3.52
CA LEU A 14 -4.96 22.55 4.14
C LEU A 14 -6.44 22.63 3.90
N ARG A 15 -7.01 21.57 3.37
CA ARG A 15 -8.44 21.42 3.21
C ARG A 15 -8.97 20.52 4.31
N TRP A 16 -9.75 21.11 5.22
CA TRP A 16 -10.27 20.40 6.37
C TRP A 16 -11.44 19.49 6.01
N HIS A 17 -11.42 18.27 6.53
CA HIS A 17 -12.51 17.33 6.40
C HIS A 17 -13.46 17.35 7.59
N ASP A 18 -12.96 17.78 8.75
CA ASP A 18 -13.75 17.84 9.98
C ASP A 18 -14.23 19.25 10.23
N ALA A 19 -15.54 19.40 10.53
CA ALA A 19 -16.13 20.71 10.83
C ALA A 19 -15.61 21.30 12.14
N ALA A 20 -15.09 20.45 13.03
CA ALA A 20 -14.61 20.87 14.34
C ALA A 20 -13.12 21.23 14.36
N HIS A 21 -12.51 21.45 13.19
CA HIS A 21 -11.09 21.80 13.10
C HIS A 21 -10.78 23.10 13.85
N PRO A 22 -9.49 23.27 14.26
CA PRO A 22 -9.12 24.51 14.95
C PRO A 22 -9.30 25.72 14.05
N ASP A 23 -9.72 26.84 14.67
CA ASP A 23 -9.94 28.09 13.98
C ASP A 23 -8.85 29.08 14.38
N SER A 24 -8.18 29.66 13.41
CA SER A 24 -7.08 30.61 13.63
C SER A 24 -7.44 32.05 13.29
N ARG A 25 -8.72 32.38 13.17
CA ARG A 25 -9.16 33.72 12.77
C ARG A 25 -8.69 34.82 13.72
N GLU A 26 -8.70 34.57 15.01
CA GLU A 26 -8.34 35.57 16.04
C GLU A 26 -6.86 35.58 16.31
N LYS A 27 -6.22 34.43 16.29
CA LYS A 27 -4.77 34.28 16.56
C LYS A 27 -4.22 33.04 15.88
N PRO A 28 -2.94 33.02 15.53
CA PRO A 28 -2.32 31.84 14.97
C PRO A 28 -2.40 30.67 15.95
N VAL A 29 -2.68 29.49 15.42
CA VAL A 29 -2.71 28.25 16.20
C VAL A 29 -1.57 27.36 15.70
N GLU A 30 -0.73 26.90 16.60
CA GLU A 30 0.34 25.98 16.26
C GLU A 30 -0.23 24.59 16.11
N VAL A 31 0.08 23.92 14.99
CA VAL A 31 -0.35 22.56 14.72
C VAL A 31 0.83 21.71 14.32
N GLN A 32 0.77 20.43 14.67
CA GLN A 32 1.72 19.45 14.23
C GLN A 32 1.11 18.63 13.08
N VAL A 33 1.79 18.60 11.95
CA VAL A 33 1.30 17.90 10.77
C VAL A 33 2.04 16.59 10.60
N VAL A 34 1.27 15.50 10.50
CA VAL A 34 1.80 14.18 10.18
C VAL A 34 1.29 13.81 8.80
N VAL A 35 2.21 13.57 7.87
CA VAL A 35 1.85 13.18 6.50
C VAL A 35 1.58 11.69 6.46
N LEU A 36 0.39 11.33 5.98
CA LEU A 36 0.04 9.93 5.75
C LEU A 36 0.55 9.53 4.37
N ASP A 37 1.43 8.56 4.32
CA ASP A 37 2.18 8.23 3.11
C ASP A 37 1.38 7.54 2.00
N GLU A 38 0.16 7.13 2.25
CA GLU A 38 -0.62 6.41 1.23
C GLU A 38 -1.80 7.24 0.77
N PRO A 39 -1.76 7.77 -0.47
CA PRO A 39 -2.94 8.38 -1.06
C PRO A 39 -4.03 7.34 -1.26
N ALA A 40 -5.28 7.74 -1.02
CA ALA A 40 -6.43 6.83 -1.08
C ALA A 40 -6.64 6.20 -2.46
N ASP A 41 -6.11 6.83 -3.50
CA ASP A 41 -6.29 6.41 -4.89
C ASP A 41 -5.15 5.55 -5.41
N GLU A 42 -4.16 5.22 -4.59
CA GLU A 42 -3.04 4.39 -5.04
C GLU A 42 -3.53 2.97 -5.32
N PRO A 43 -3.25 2.41 -6.51
CA PRO A 43 -3.67 1.04 -6.81
C PRO A 43 -2.96 0.05 -5.88
N LEU A 44 -3.68 -0.98 -5.45
CA LEU A 44 -3.12 -2.00 -4.58
C LEU A 44 -2.05 -2.84 -5.29
N ILE A 45 -2.17 -2.99 -6.60
CA ILE A 45 -1.19 -3.70 -7.42
C ILE A 45 -0.81 -2.81 -8.59
N SER A 46 0.48 -2.67 -8.85
CA SER A 46 0.97 -1.83 -9.94
C SER A 46 2.18 -2.48 -10.62
N HIS A 47 2.42 -2.05 -11.86
CA HIS A 47 3.62 -2.40 -12.62
C HIS A 47 4.44 -1.12 -12.78
N THR A 48 5.62 -1.07 -12.16
CA THR A 48 6.48 0.10 -12.25
C THR A 48 7.76 -0.30 -12.98
N PRO A 49 8.05 0.27 -14.16
CA PRO A 49 9.29 -0.02 -14.87
C PRO A 49 10.51 0.27 -13.97
N GLY A 50 11.48 -0.64 -13.98
CA GLY A 50 12.68 -0.52 -13.16
C GLY A 50 12.52 -1.01 -11.72
N VAL A 51 11.31 -1.34 -11.28
CA VAL A 51 11.07 -1.96 -9.96
C VAL A 51 10.75 -3.42 -10.20
N SER A 52 11.54 -4.32 -9.65
CA SER A 52 11.40 -5.76 -9.82
C SER A 52 11.27 -6.17 -11.30
N GLY A 53 11.99 -5.48 -12.20
CA GLY A 53 11.94 -5.77 -13.62
C GLY A 53 10.61 -5.44 -14.30
N GLY A 54 9.75 -4.63 -13.67
CA GLY A 54 8.43 -4.31 -14.17
C GLY A 54 7.35 -5.31 -13.78
N ASP A 55 7.67 -6.26 -12.91
CA ASP A 55 6.71 -7.24 -12.41
C ASP A 55 5.63 -6.58 -11.56
N ALA A 56 4.46 -7.23 -11.47
CA ALA A 56 3.38 -6.75 -10.61
C ALA A 56 3.84 -6.70 -9.14
N CYS A 57 3.68 -5.54 -8.52
CA CYS A 57 4.06 -5.29 -7.14
C CYS A 57 2.91 -4.65 -6.37
N PHE A 58 3.01 -4.64 -5.04
CA PHE A 58 1.99 -4.04 -4.18
C PHE A 58 2.20 -2.53 -4.07
N GLY A 59 1.39 -1.77 -4.79
CA GLY A 59 1.44 -0.31 -4.75
C GLY A 59 2.82 0.23 -5.04
N ARG A 60 3.36 1.06 -4.13
CA ARG A 60 4.72 1.60 -4.20
C ARG A 60 5.76 0.67 -3.59
N HIS A 61 5.31 -0.37 -2.92
CA HIS A 61 6.23 -1.30 -2.27
C HIS A 61 6.91 -2.17 -3.31
N ARG A 62 8.16 -2.50 -3.07
CA ARG A 62 8.95 -3.34 -3.99
C ARG A 62 8.73 -4.84 -3.75
N ILE A 63 7.60 -5.17 -3.17
CA ILE A 63 7.23 -6.55 -2.89
C ILE A 63 6.44 -7.08 -4.07
N PRO A 64 6.97 -8.02 -4.85
CA PRO A 64 6.23 -8.54 -6.00
C PRO A 64 5.09 -9.47 -5.57
N VAL A 65 4.02 -9.47 -6.37
CA VAL A 65 2.86 -10.33 -6.10
C VAL A 65 3.25 -11.80 -6.07
N TRP A 66 4.16 -12.24 -6.96
CA TRP A 66 4.57 -13.65 -7.03
C TRP A 66 5.21 -14.13 -5.71
N LEU A 67 5.84 -13.24 -4.97
CA LEU A 67 6.47 -13.59 -3.69
C LEU A 67 5.42 -14.05 -2.67
N VAL A 68 4.30 -13.35 -2.61
CA VAL A 68 3.19 -13.71 -1.72
C VAL A 68 2.53 -15.01 -2.19
N VAL A 69 2.33 -15.17 -3.50
CA VAL A 69 1.78 -16.41 -4.03
C VAL A 69 2.67 -17.60 -3.70
N GLU A 70 3.98 -17.44 -3.81
CA GLU A 70 4.93 -18.48 -3.43
C GLU A 70 4.79 -18.86 -1.95
N ALA A 71 4.67 -17.86 -1.07
CA ALA A 71 4.47 -18.11 0.35
C ALA A 71 3.21 -18.93 0.60
N TRP A 72 2.10 -18.60 -0.06
CA TRP A 72 0.87 -19.37 0.05
C TRP A 72 1.04 -20.81 -0.42
N GLN A 73 1.78 -21.02 -1.51
CA GLN A 73 2.05 -22.37 -2.03
C GLN A 73 2.92 -23.18 -1.06
N MET A 74 3.73 -22.50 -0.26
CA MET A 74 4.55 -23.13 0.78
C MET A 74 3.78 -23.39 2.08
N GLY A 75 2.49 -23.04 2.11
CA GLY A 75 1.63 -23.28 3.26
C GLY A 75 1.53 -22.11 4.25
N TRP A 76 2.03 -20.93 3.90
CA TRP A 76 1.93 -19.77 4.76
C TRP A 76 0.49 -19.28 4.86
N THR A 77 0.09 -18.85 6.05
CA THR A 77 -1.19 -18.18 6.23
C THR A 77 -1.05 -16.68 5.89
N ASP A 78 -2.19 -16.02 5.71
CA ASP A 78 -2.21 -14.57 5.50
C ASP A 78 -1.56 -13.83 6.67
N GLY A 79 -1.82 -14.28 7.90
CA GLY A 79 -1.21 -13.69 9.09
C GLY A 79 0.31 -13.79 9.07
N GLU A 80 0.86 -14.91 8.62
CA GLU A 80 2.30 -15.08 8.49
C GLU A 80 2.89 -14.17 7.42
N VAL A 81 2.20 -14.02 6.29
CA VAL A 81 2.62 -13.10 5.23
C VAL A 81 2.64 -11.65 5.73
N LEU A 82 1.58 -11.24 6.43
CA LEU A 82 1.49 -9.89 6.99
C LEU A 82 2.54 -9.63 8.06
N ALA A 83 2.87 -10.65 8.85
CA ALA A 83 3.92 -10.52 9.87
C ALA A 83 5.31 -10.36 9.24
N ALA A 84 5.57 -11.06 8.14
CA ALA A 84 6.84 -10.94 7.41
C ALA A 84 6.95 -9.64 6.61
N HIS A 85 5.82 -9.09 6.18
CA HIS A 85 5.76 -7.87 5.38
C HIS A 85 4.81 -6.85 6.02
N PRO A 86 5.26 -6.12 7.06
CA PRO A 86 4.39 -5.23 7.83
C PRO A 86 3.77 -4.08 7.03
N VAL A 87 4.34 -3.76 5.87
CA VAL A 87 3.79 -2.70 4.99
C VAL A 87 2.54 -3.16 4.24
N LEU A 88 2.31 -4.47 4.16
CA LEU A 88 1.13 -5.01 3.50
C LEU A 88 -0.07 -5.02 4.44
N ARG A 89 -1.25 -4.90 3.86
CA ARG A 89 -2.54 -4.94 4.55
C ARG A 89 -3.38 -6.09 3.99
N PRO A 90 -4.43 -6.51 4.71
CA PRO A 90 -5.31 -7.55 4.18
C PRO A 90 -5.87 -7.26 2.79
N GLU A 91 -6.12 -5.97 2.47
CA GLU A 91 -6.60 -5.56 1.14
C GLU A 91 -5.60 -5.92 0.04
N HIS A 92 -4.30 -5.82 0.33
CA HIS A 92 -3.25 -6.20 -0.62
C HIS A 92 -3.31 -7.68 -0.93
N LEU A 93 -3.53 -8.52 0.09
CA LEU A 93 -3.61 -9.97 -0.11
C LEU A 93 -4.84 -10.35 -0.91
N ALA A 94 -5.98 -9.70 -0.65
CA ALA A 94 -7.19 -9.94 -1.43
C ALA A 94 -6.97 -9.55 -2.90
N ALA A 95 -6.33 -8.40 -3.15
CA ALA A 95 -5.99 -7.96 -4.51
C ALA A 95 -5.03 -8.93 -5.19
N ALA A 96 -4.07 -9.48 -4.45
CA ALA A 96 -3.12 -10.46 -4.97
C ALA A 96 -3.82 -11.75 -5.41
N ARG A 97 -4.79 -12.22 -4.66
CA ARG A 97 -5.57 -13.39 -5.03
C ARG A 97 -6.36 -13.16 -6.32
N THR A 98 -7.00 -12.00 -6.42
CA THR A 98 -7.72 -11.63 -7.64
C THR A 98 -6.77 -11.54 -8.83
N TYR A 99 -5.64 -10.87 -8.65
CA TYR A 99 -4.63 -10.72 -9.70
C TYR A 99 -4.11 -12.07 -10.15
N TYR A 100 -3.76 -12.95 -9.22
CA TYR A 100 -3.27 -14.28 -9.53
C TYR A 100 -4.32 -15.09 -10.32
N GLY A 101 -5.59 -14.97 -9.94
CA GLY A 101 -6.67 -15.65 -10.67
C GLY A 101 -6.81 -15.18 -12.11
N GLU A 102 -6.56 -13.91 -12.37
CA GLU A 102 -6.67 -13.31 -13.71
C GLU A 102 -5.39 -13.42 -14.53
N HIS A 103 -4.22 -13.55 -13.88
CA HIS A 103 -2.90 -13.53 -14.51
C HIS A 103 -2.06 -14.74 -14.10
N ARG A 104 -2.70 -15.89 -14.02
CA ARG A 104 -2.07 -17.11 -13.51
C ARG A 104 -0.80 -17.49 -14.29
N GLN A 105 -0.85 -17.39 -15.61
CA GLN A 105 0.31 -17.73 -16.44
C GLN A 105 1.50 -16.81 -16.17
N GLU A 106 1.24 -15.51 -16.01
CA GLU A 106 2.27 -14.55 -15.70
C GLU A 106 2.95 -14.87 -14.38
N ILE A 107 2.14 -15.07 -13.33
CA ILE A 107 2.67 -15.34 -11.99
C ILE A 107 3.39 -16.69 -11.95
N ASP A 108 2.81 -17.73 -12.55
CA ASP A 108 3.43 -19.05 -12.58
C ASP A 108 4.78 -19.02 -13.31
N ARG A 109 4.88 -18.25 -14.39
CA ARG A 109 6.15 -18.04 -15.08
C ARG A 109 7.18 -17.37 -14.18
N LEU A 110 6.78 -16.32 -13.46
CA LEU A 110 7.66 -15.61 -12.55
C LEU A 110 8.13 -16.50 -11.39
N LEU A 111 7.23 -17.34 -10.88
CA LEU A 111 7.60 -18.32 -9.86
C LEU A 111 8.66 -19.30 -10.37
N THR A 112 8.50 -19.79 -11.60
CA THR A 112 9.45 -20.69 -12.21
C THR A 112 10.80 -20.01 -12.45
N GLU A 113 10.80 -18.80 -12.98
CA GLU A 113 12.01 -18.04 -13.26
C GLU A 113 12.79 -17.72 -11.98
N ASN A 114 12.09 -17.38 -10.91
CA ASN A 114 12.73 -17.03 -9.65
C ASN A 114 13.13 -18.26 -8.82
N ALA A 115 12.43 -19.35 -8.97
CA ALA A 115 12.81 -20.61 -8.30
C ALA A 115 14.08 -21.21 -8.88
N ALA A 116 14.38 -20.94 -10.13
CA ALA A 116 15.57 -21.43 -10.82
C ALA A 116 16.83 -20.60 -10.55
N ALA A 117 16.67 -19.46 -9.90
CA ALA A 117 17.77 -18.51 -9.66
C ALA A 117 18.65 -18.90 -8.48
#